data_4645e031616195f926a82ee3c6b2943d
#
_entry.id   4645e031616195f926a82ee3c6b2943d
#
_cell.length_a   1.000
_cell.length_b   1.000
_cell.length_c   1.000
_cell.angle_alpha   90.00
_cell.angle_beta   90.00
_cell.angle_gamma   90.00
#
_symmetry.space_group_name_H-M   'P 1'
#
loop_
_entity.id
_entity.type
_entity.pdbx_description
1 polymer ?
#
loop_
_entity_poly.entity_id
_entity_poly.type
_entity_poly.pdbx_seq_one_letter_code
_entity_poly.pdbx_strand_id
1 'polypeptide(L)'
;ITGVQIKTKGTFGALRDVEVTIKAFNRDDFNIIYDLYCRPGFSFLLEWGHSVYSKEEGSTLTVKQTAAKEAFLSSGATYKSIQDAITKCREASGYNYDGMIAICKNFSWSFNADGSYDTTVYLISKGEVIESIKSSFDPGFTEKDVEALQKGNLDKS
;
A
#
# COMPACT_ATOMS: atom_id res chain seq x y z
N ILE A 1 3.91 14.53 8.41
CA ILE A 1 4.84 13.47 7.97
C ILE A 1 6.20 14.12 7.81
N THR A 2 7.22 13.57 8.47
CA THR A 2 8.60 14.08 8.44
C THR A 2 9.51 13.25 7.54
N GLY A 3 9.12 12.01 7.25
CA GLY A 3 9.87 11.14 6.36
C GLY A 3 9.04 9.99 5.81
N VAL A 4 9.36 9.60 4.58
CA VAL A 4 8.84 8.37 3.96
C VAL A 4 10.01 7.67 3.30
N GLN A 5 10.23 6.41 3.65
CA GLN A 5 11.24 5.57 3.04
C GLN A 5 10.57 4.37 2.40
N ILE A 6 10.76 4.19 1.10
CA ILE A 6 10.21 3.08 0.33
C ILE A 6 11.35 2.19 -0.12
N LYS A 7 11.34 0.92 0.31
CA LYS A 7 12.30 -0.10 -0.11
C LYS A 7 11.59 -1.10 -1.01
N THR A 8 12.07 -1.24 -2.23
CA THR A 8 11.58 -2.28 -3.15
C THR A 8 12.24 -3.60 -2.85
N LYS A 9 11.46 -4.68 -2.90
CA LYS A 9 11.91 -6.05 -2.73
C LYS A 9 11.49 -6.91 -3.93
N GLY A 10 12.17 -8.03 -4.12
CA GLY A 10 11.88 -8.98 -5.20
C GLY A 10 12.46 -8.57 -6.55
N THR A 11 12.55 -9.55 -7.46
CA THR A 11 13.22 -9.42 -8.77
C THR A 11 12.58 -8.37 -9.67
N PHE A 12 11.29 -8.09 -9.49
CA PHE A 12 10.53 -7.15 -10.32
C PHE A 12 10.11 -5.86 -9.59
N GLY A 13 10.58 -5.64 -8.34
CA GLY A 13 10.23 -4.45 -7.57
C GLY A 13 8.75 -4.30 -7.22
N ALA A 14 7.98 -5.38 -7.35
CA ALA A 14 6.53 -5.38 -7.07
C ALA A 14 6.23 -5.33 -5.57
N LEU A 15 7.17 -5.83 -4.76
CA LEU A 15 7.04 -5.88 -3.31
C LEU A 15 7.73 -4.66 -2.69
N ARG A 16 7.02 -3.98 -1.80
CA ARG A 16 7.52 -2.74 -1.19
C ARG A 16 7.33 -2.76 0.32
N ASP A 17 8.42 -2.59 1.07
CA ASP A 17 8.40 -2.20 2.47
C ASP A 17 8.45 -0.68 2.58
N VAL A 18 7.65 -0.11 3.46
CA VAL A 18 7.59 1.34 3.65
C VAL A 18 7.68 1.68 5.13
N GLU A 19 8.46 2.68 5.43
CA GLU A 19 8.55 3.31 6.74
C GLU A 19 8.04 4.75 6.61
N VAL A 20 6.98 5.09 7.36
CA VAL A 20 6.43 6.44 7.41
C VAL A 20 6.67 7.01 8.78
N THR A 21 7.44 8.09 8.85
CA THR A 21 7.70 8.81 10.11
C THR A 21 6.81 10.03 10.20
N ILE A 22 6.11 10.17 11.33
CA ILE A 22 5.18 11.25 11.62
C ILE A 22 5.59 11.88 12.96
N LYS A 23 5.75 13.19 12.99
CA LYS A 23 6.03 13.93 14.23
C LYS A 23 4.75 14.62 14.71
N ALA A 24 4.42 14.42 15.98
CA ALA A 24 3.38 15.15 16.69
C ALA A 24 4.05 16.11 17.68
N PHE A 25 3.56 17.33 17.76
CA PHE A 25 4.14 18.36 18.62
C PHE A 25 3.45 18.46 19.99
N ASN A 26 2.34 17.78 20.14
CA ASN A 26 1.59 17.71 21.40
C ASN A 26 0.90 16.36 21.52
N ARG A 27 0.31 16.11 22.70
CA ARG A 27 -0.34 14.83 23.00
C ARG A 27 -1.62 14.61 22.21
N ASP A 28 -2.37 15.66 21.92
CA ASP A 28 -3.65 15.53 21.20
C ASP A 28 -3.41 15.10 19.75
N ASP A 29 -2.44 15.72 19.08
CA ASP A 29 -2.00 15.30 17.75
C ASP A 29 -1.47 13.86 17.76
N PHE A 30 -0.69 13.49 18.79
CA PHE A 30 -0.19 12.14 18.94
C PHE A 30 -1.34 11.13 19.09
N ASN A 31 -2.36 11.41 19.88
CA ASN A 31 -3.51 10.55 20.06
C ASN A 31 -4.24 10.33 18.72
N ILE A 32 -4.42 11.39 17.93
CA ILE A 32 -5.02 11.29 16.58
C ILE A 32 -4.17 10.40 15.68
N ILE A 33 -2.86 10.59 15.67
CA ILE A 33 -1.93 9.77 14.86
C ILE A 33 -1.98 8.31 15.31
N TYR A 34 -1.96 8.07 16.61
CA TYR A 34 -2.01 6.74 17.19
C TYR A 34 -3.31 6.01 16.81
N ASP A 35 -4.45 6.68 16.96
CA ASP A 35 -5.76 6.10 16.67
C ASP A 35 -5.99 5.82 15.18
N LEU A 36 -5.43 6.63 14.29
CA LEU A 36 -5.65 6.50 12.86
C LEU A 36 -4.61 5.62 12.15
N TYR A 37 -3.34 5.71 12.57
CA TYR A 37 -2.23 5.12 11.81
C TYR A 37 -1.52 3.97 12.52
N CYS A 38 -1.56 3.89 13.85
CA CYS A 38 -0.89 2.85 14.62
C CYS A 38 -1.78 1.60 14.79
N ARG A 39 -2.28 1.04 13.68
CA ARG A 39 -3.20 -0.09 13.68
C ARG A 39 -2.71 -1.24 12.81
N PRO A 40 -1.99 -2.22 13.38
CA PRO A 40 -1.56 -3.40 12.64
C PRO A 40 -2.73 -4.12 11.97
N GLY A 41 -2.54 -4.56 10.72
CA GLY A 41 -3.54 -5.23 9.92
C GLY A 41 -4.48 -4.32 9.12
N PHE A 42 -4.51 -3.01 9.41
CA PHE A 42 -5.32 -2.06 8.65
C PHE A 42 -4.68 -1.74 7.30
N SER A 43 -5.53 -1.53 6.29
CA SER A 43 -5.10 -1.13 4.95
C SER A 43 -4.96 0.39 4.85
N PHE A 44 -3.91 0.82 4.17
CA PHE A 44 -3.61 2.21 3.88
C PHE A 44 -3.45 2.40 2.38
N LEU A 45 -3.89 3.54 1.89
CA LEU A 45 -3.49 4.06 0.59
C LEU A 45 -2.32 5.02 0.82
N LEU A 46 -1.16 4.69 0.29
CA LEU A 46 0.00 5.57 0.27
C LEU A 46 0.17 6.11 -1.14
N GLU A 47 0.19 7.43 -1.25
CA GLU A 47 0.34 8.15 -2.52
C GLU A 47 1.52 9.11 -2.41
N TRP A 48 2.30 9.20 -3.47
CA TRP A 48 3.40 10.17 -3.58
C TRP A 48 3.55 10.66 -5.02
N GLY A 49 4.17 11.80 -5.17
CA GLY A 49 4.38 12.38 -6.48
C GLY A 49 5.29 13.59 -6.42
N HIS A 50 5.75 14.00 -7.58
CA HIS A 50 6.57 15.20 -7.76
C HIS A 50 5.73 16.31 -8.37
N SER A 51 5.91 17.53 -7.88
CA SER A 51 5.40 18.73 -8.54
C SER A 51 6.18 18.96 -9.84
N VAL A 52 5.48 19.19 -10.93
CA VAL A 52 6.08 19.50 -12.23
C VAL A 52 5.76 20.93 -12.58
N TYR A 53 6.77 21.71 -12.94
CA TYR A 53 6.57 23.05 -13.46
C TYR A 53 6.18 22.98 -14.95
N SER A 54 4.97 23.44 -15.28
CA SER A 54 4.53 23.59 -16.66
C SER A 54 4.98 24.94 -17.21
N LYS A 55 5.81 24.91 -18.23
CA LYS A 55 6.22 26.13 -18.95
C LYS A 55 5.05 26.75 -19.71
N GLU A 56 4.09 25.96 -20.15
CA GLU A 56 2.93 26.42 -20.91
C GLU A 56 1.93 27.16 -20.01
N GLU A 57 1.73 26.67 -18.79
CA GLU A 57 0.81 27.29 -17.82
C GLU A 57 1.52 28.30 -16.89
N GLY A 58 2.85 28.37 -16.91
CA GLY A 58 3.64 29.23 -16.04
C GLY A 58 3.47 28.93 -14.54
N SER A 59 3.01 27.73 -14.20
CA SER A 59 2.65 27.34 -12.84
C SER A 59 3.13 25.91 -12.51
N THR A 60 3.20 25.62 -11.21
CA THR A 60 3.47 24.26 -10.74
C THR A 60 2.21 23.42 -10.79
N LEU A 61 2.22 22.38 -11.60
CA LEU A 61 1.14 21.40 -11.66
C LEU A 61 1.25 20.45 -10.47
N THR A 62 0.21 20.46 -9.62
CA THR A 62 0.06 19.48 -8.57
C THR A 62 -0.83 18.35 -9.10
N VAL A 63 -0.36 17.11 -9.01
CA VAL A 63 -1.16 15.95 -9.40
C VAL A 63 -2.40 15.89 -8.51
N LYS A 64 -3.59 16.00 -9.10
CA LYS A 64 -4.86 15.82 -8.39
C LYS A 64 -5.05 14.32 -8.11
N GLN A 65 -4.82 13.94 -6.88
CA GLN A 65 -4.83 12.53 -6.40
C GLN A 65 -6.24 12.00 -6.10
N THR A 66 -7.26 12.59 -6.66
CA THR A 66 -8.66 12.35 -6.28
C THR A 66 -9.15 10.95 -6.62
N ALA A 67 -8.81 10.42 -7.79
CA ALA A 67 -9.39 9.17 -8.27
C ALA A 67 -8.97 7.92 -7.48
N ALA A 68 -7.71 7.82 -7.07
CA ALA A 68 -7.24 6.69 -6.27
C ALA A 68 -7.81 6.74 -4.85
N LYS A 69 -7.88 7.92 -4.24
CA LYS A 69 -8.52 8.14 -2.93
C LYS A 69 -10.01 7.80 -2.97
N GLU A 70 -10.74 8.26 -3.97
CA GLU A 70 -12.17 7.96 -4.14
C GLU A 70 -12.41 6.46 -4.32
N ALA A 71 -11.59 5.79 -5.14
CA ALA A 71 -11.64 4.35 -5.32
C ALA A 71 -11.36 3.60 -4.01
N PHE A 72 -10.39 4.05 -3.21
CA PHE A 72 -10.03 3.43 -1.93
C PHE A 72 -11.15 3.58 -0.88
N LEU A 73 -11.81 4.73 -0.83
CA LEU A 73 -12.85 5.03 0.16
C LEU A 73 -14.25 4.55 -0.26
N SER A 74 -14.41 4.01 -1.48
CA SER A 74 -15.71 3.52 -1.95
C SER A 74 -16.16 2.26 -1.22
N SER A 75 -17.45 2.12 -0.97
CA SER A 75 -18.03 0.96 -0.29
C SER A 75 -17.86 -0.37 -1.05
N GLY A 76 -17.59 -0.31 -2.36
CA GLY A 76 -17.33 -1.46 -3.23
C GLY A 76 -15.86 -1.61 -3.61
N ALA A 77 -14.94 -1.00 -2.85
CA ALA A 77 -13.52 -1.01 -3.16
C ALA A 77 -12.95 -2.42 -3.23
N THR A 78 -12.39 -2.78 -4.38
CA THR A 78 -11.60 -3.99 -4.55
C THR A 78 -10.13 -3.64 -4.75
N TYR A 79 -9.23 -4.56 -4.44
CA TYR A 79 -7.80 -4.35 -4.70
C TYR A 79 -7.55 -3.95 -6.16
N LYS A 80 -8.21 -4.63 -7.09
CA LYS A 80 -8.08 -4.35 -8.52
C LYS A 80 -8.59 -2.96 -8.90
N SER A 81 -9.77 -2.54 -8.42
CA SER A 81 -10.33 -1.23 -8.75
C SER A 81 -9.44 -0.07 -8.28
N ILE A 82 -8.79 -0.23 -7.11
CA ILE A 82 -7.87 0.77 -6.57
C ILE A 82 -6.56 0.78 -7.37
N GLN A 83 -6.02 -0.38 -7.73
CA GLN A 83 -4.82 -0.50 -8.58
C GLN A 83 -5.05 0.11 -9.97
N ASP A 84 -6.20 -0.12 -10.56
CA ASP A 84 -6.57 0.47 -11.86
C ASP A 84 -6.65 2.01 -11.75
N ALA A 85 -7.19 2.53 -10.65
CA ALA A 85 -7.24 3.97 -10.38
C ALA A 85 -5.83 4.57 -10.19
N ILE A 86 -4.95 3.91 -9.43
CA ILE A 86 -3.55 4.32 -9.27
C ILE A 86 -2.84 4.34 -10.64
N THR A 87 -3.04 3.31 -11.46
CA THR A 87 -2.44 3.22 -12.79
C THR A 87 -2.89 4.37 -13.69
N LYS A 88 -4.19 4.67 -13.71
CA LYS A 88 -4.74 5.81 -14.45
C LYS A 88 -4.16 7.15 -13.98
N CYS A 89 -4.04 7.35 -12.66
CA CYS A 89 -3.41 8.57 -12.11
C CYS A 89 -1.93 8.67 -12.51
N ARG A 90 -1.19 7.55 -12.52
CA ARG A 90 0.20 7.47 -12.94
C ARG A 90 0.37 7.86 -14.40
N GLU A 91 -0.46 7.31 -15.30
CA GLU A 91 -0.45 7.63 -16.73
C GLU A 91 -0.83 9.10 -16.99
N ALA A 92 -1.91 9.57 -16.36
CA ALA A 92 -2.40 10.96 -16.51
C ALA A 92 -1.39 12.02 -16.00
N SER A 93 -0.52 11.65 -15.05
CA SER A 93 0.52 12.54 -14.51
C SER A 93 1.86 12.45 -15.26
N GLY A 94 1.93 11.70 -16.36
CA GLY A 94 3.19 11.45 -17.05
C GLY A 94 4.22 10.74 -16.15
N TYR A 95 3.76 9.82 -15.30
CA TYR A 95 4.55 9.03 -14.33
C TYR A 95 5.20 9.85 -13.20
N ASN A 96 4.74 11.08 -12.96
CA ASN A 96 5.16 11.89 -11.82
C ASN A 96 4.42 11.55 -10.52
N TYR A 97 3.43 10.67 -10.57
CA TYR A 97 2.67 10.15 -9.46
C TYR A 97 2.81 8.64 -9.37
N ASP A 98 2.85 8.12 -8.16
CA ASP A 98 2.69 6.70 -7.87
C ASP A 98 1.92 6.52 -6.57
N GLY A 99 1.38 5.32 -6.37
CA GLY A 99 0.65 4.96 -5.17
C GLY A 99 0.69 3.46 -4.92
N MET A 100 0.34 3.07 -3.71
CA MET A 100 0.23 1.67 -3.34
C MET A 100 -0.80 1.46 -2.24
N ILE A 101 -1.42 0.29 -2.27
CA ILE A 101 -2.18 -0.20 -1.12
C ILE A 101 -1.21 -0.97 -0.23
N ALA A 102 -1.16 -0.58 1.03
CA ALA A 102 -0.28 -1.16 2.04
C ALA A 102 -1.08 -1.67 3.24
N ILE A 103 -0.49 -2.59 3.99
CA ILE A 103 -1.01 -3.07 5.27
C ILE A 103 -0.03 -2.65 6.35
N CYS A 104 -0.54 -2.12 7.45
CA CYS A 104 0.29 -1.83 8.62
C CYS A 104 0.78 -3.15 9.21
N LYS A 105 2.08 -3.34 9.20
CA LYS A 105 2.77 -4.50 9.77
C LYS A 105 3.07 -4.30 11.26
N ASN A 106 3.54 -3.11 11.58
CA ASN A 106 3.95 -2.74 12.93
C ASN A 106 4.04 -1.21 13.03
N PHE A 107 4.21 -0.71 14.26
CA PHE A 107 4.51 0.69 14.52
C PHE A 107 5.43 0.81 15.75
N SER A 108 6.11 1.93 15.87
CA SER A 108 6.86 2.32 17.06
C SER A 108 6.67 3.81 17.31
N TRP A 109 6.83 4.24 18.53
CA TRP A 109 6.83 5.65 18.86
C TRP A 109 7.80 5.94 20.00
N SER A 110 8.26 7.17 20.08
CA SER A 110 9.09 7.68 21.15
C SER A 110 8.65 9.07 21.57
N PHE A 111 8.80 9.35 22.85
CA PHE A 111 8.61 10.67 23.42
C PHE A 111 9.95 11.40 23.52
N ASN A 112 10.01 12.62 23.01
CA ASN A 112 11.22 13.41 22.96
C ASN A 112 11.30 14.41 24.11
N ALA A 113 12.52 14.83 24.46
CA ALA A 113 12.76 15.80 25.53
C ALA A 113 12.12 17.18 25.28
N ASP A 114 11.84 17.51 24.02
CA ASP A 114 11.13 18.74 23.60
C ASP A 114 9.59 18.66 23.75
N GLY A 115 9.07 17.54 24.27
CA GLY A 115 7.64 17.32 24.42
C GLY A 115 6.95 16.78 23.16
N SER A 116 7.69 16.56 22.07
CA SER A 116 7.15 15.99 20.84
C SER A 116 7.17 14.46 20.85
N TYR A 117 6.41 13.86 19.94
CA TYR A 117 6.35 12.43 19.71
C TYR A 117 6.79 12.11 18.27
N ASP A 118 7.71 11.19 18.13
CA ASP A 118 8.05 10.62 16.84
C ASP A 118 7.41 9.23 16.70
N THR A 119 6.62 9.06 15.66
CA THR A 119 5.90 7.81 15.37
C THR A 119 6.37 7.26 14.03
N THR A 120 6.76 6.01 14.00
CA THR A 120 7.11 5.30 12.76
C THR A 120 6.10 4.19 12.51
N VAL A 121 5.45 4.22 11.36
CA VAL A 121 4.52 3.18 10.90
C VAL A 121 5.21 2.36 9.83
N TYR A 122 5.26 1.06 10.03
CA TYR A 122 5.86 0.10 9.11
C TYR A 122 4.76 -0.54 8.26
N LEU A 123 4.83 -0.34 6.95
CA LEU A 123 3.85 -0.81 6.00
C LEU A 123 4.47 -1.80 5.02
N ILE A 124 3.68 -2.77 4.59
CA ILE A 124 4.03 -3.70 3.52
C ILE A 124 3.02 -3.59 2.38
N SER A 125 3.45 -3.77 1.15
CA SER A 125 2.53 -3.78 0.02
C SER A 125 1.54 -4.95 0.15
N LYS A 126 0.26 -4.70 -0.14
CA LYS A 126 -0.78 -5.75 -0.08
C LYS A 126 -0.51 -6.90 -1.06
N GLY A 127 0.16 -6.63 -2.16
CA GLY A 127 0.60 -7.65 -3.12
C GLY A 127 1.54 -8.69 -2.50
N GLU A 128 2.45 -8.26 -1.61
CA GLU A 128 3.37 -9.16 -0.88
C GLU A 128 2.60 -10.19 -0.04
N VAL A 129 1.58 -9.73 0.69
CA VAL A 129 0.74 -10.61 1.52
C VAL A 129 0.02 -11.65 0.65
N ILE A 130 -0.53 -11.23 -0.49
CA ILE A 130 -1.22 -12.13 -1.41
C ILE A 130 -0.26 -13.17 -2.01
N GLU A 131 0.94 -12.75 -2.42
CA GLU A 131 1.94 -13.66 -2.98
C GLU A 131 2.49 -14.64 -1.93
N SER A 132 2.71 -14.18 -0.69
CA SER A 132 3.15 -15.06 0.39
C SER A 132 2.10 -16.11 0.75
N ILE A 133 0.82 -15.75 0.69
CA ILE A 133 -0.28 -16.70 0.88
C ILE A 133 -0.32 -17.70 -0.28
N LYS A 134 -0.20 -17.24 -1.52
CA LYS A 134 -0.16 -18.14 -2.70
C LYS A 134 1.01 -19.13 -2.62
N SER A 135 2.20 -18.67 -2.28
CA SER A 135 3.38 -19.55 -2.14
C SER A 135 3.23 -20.56 -1.00
N SER A 136 2.48 -20.22 0.04
CA SER A 136 2.17 -21.13 1.15
C SER A 136 1.08 -22.14 0.80
N PHE A 137 0.23 -21.81 -0.18
CA PHE A 137 -0.86 -22.65 -0.67
C PHE A 137 -0.58 -23.30 -2.02
N ASP A 138 0.64 -23.23 -2.55
CA ASP A 138 1.04 -24.03 -3.71
C ASP A 138 1.50 -25.42 -3.23
N PRO A 139 0.59 -26.41 -3.15
CA PRO A 139 0.92 -27.74 -2.64
C PRO A 139 1.63 -28.58 -3.70
N GLY A 140 2.13 -27.98 -4.76
CA GLY A 140 2.72 -28.71 -5.89
C GLY A 140 1.70 -29.50 -6.71
N PHE A 141 0.41 -29.27 -6.50
CA PHE A 141 -0.65 -29.85 -7.34
C PHE A 141 -0.78 -29.04 -8.63
N THR A 142 -0.51 -29.68 -9.75
CA THR A 142 -0.79 -29.13 -11.07
C THR A 142 -2.26 -29.35 -11.44
N GLU A 143 -2.77 -28.61 -12.45
CA GLU A 143 -4.13 -28.87 -12.98
C GLU A 143 -4.34 -30.33 -13.36
N LYS A 144 -3.29 -31.00 -13.81
CA LYS A 144 -3.30 -32.45 -14.15
C LYS A 144 -3.52 -33.33 -12.92
N ASP A 145 -3.00 -32.93 -11.76
CA ASP A 145 -3.19 -33.67 -10.51
C ASP A 145 -4.63 -33.55 -10.01
N VAL A 146 -5.24 -32.37 -10.20
CA VAL A 146 -6.66 -32.15 -9.87
C VAL A 146 -7.57 -32.95 -10.80
N GLU A 147 -7.28 -33.01 -12.11
CA GLU A 147 -8.02 -33.83 -13.06
C GLU A 147 -7.87 -35.33 -12.76
N ALA A 148 -6.68 -35.78 -12.35
CA ALA A 148 -6.43 -37.17 -11.98
C ALA A 148 -7.21 -37.57 -10.74
N LEU A 149 -7.32 -36.69 -9.74
CA LEU A 149 -8.12 -36.90 -8.53
C LEU A 149 -9.61 -36.93 -8.83
N GLN A 150 -10.10 -36.11 -9.76
CA GLN A 150 -11.50 -36.11 -10.18
C GLN A 150 -11.87 -37.39 -10.95
N LYS A 151 -10.98 -37.86 -11.84
CA LYS A 151 -11.18 -39.10 -12.57
C LYS A 151 -11.09 -40.33 -11.67
N GLY A 152 -10.18 -40.33 -10.70
CA GLY A 152 -10.03 -41.45 -9.76
C GLY A 152 -11.21 -41.65 -8.79
N ASN A 153 -12.04 -40.63 -8.60
CA ASN A 153 -13.28 -40.72 -7.78
C ASN A 153 -14.50 -41.20 -8.58
N LEU A 154 -14.45 -41.15 -9.90
CA LEU A 154 -15.55 -41.64 -10.78
C LEU A 154 -15.51 -43.16 -11.03
N ASP A 155 -14.34 -43.80 -10.85
CA ASP A 155 -14.19 -45.24 -11.03
C ASP A 155 -14.46 -46.06 -9.76
N LYS A 156 -14.96 -45.43 -8.67
CA LYS A 156 -15.29 -46.11 -7.41
C LYS A 156 -16.78 -46.04 -7.02
N SER A 157 -17.67 -45.73 -7.97
CA SER A 157 -19.13 -45.74 -7.73
C SER A 157 -19.83 -46.72 -8.64
#